data_7b46ca67420571b3dc883ec17eb5b6e4
#
_entry.id   7b46ca67420571b3dc883ec17eb5b6e4
#
_cell.length_a   1.000
_cell.length_b   1.000
_cell.length_c   1.000
_cell.angle_alpha   90.00
_cell.angle_beta   90.00
_cell.angle_gamma   90.00
#
_symmetry.space_group_name_H-M   'P 1'
#
loop_
_entity.id
_entity.type
_entity.pdbx_description
1 polymer ?
#
loop_
_entity_poly.entity_id
_entity_poly.type
_entity_poly.pdbx_seq_one_letter_code
_entity_poly.pdbx_strand_id
1 'polypeptide(L)'
;GYGDFCHQLQHNSGGFFFYTELFPALMQGNQVEESVLAALDRINDRVNEFDVVVIIRGGGATSDLSGFDTYLLAAACAQFPLPVITGIGHERDDTVLDSVAHTRVKTPTAAAELLIHRITESADHLEELSARLQQGAYALLEQEGRRLGMIQTCIPNLVHRKLTDARFALLAAGKDLAQATQT
;
A
#
# COMPACT_ATOMS: atom_id res chain seq x y z
N GLY A 1 22.17 17.37 9.07
CA GLY A 1 21.05 17.29 8.11
C GLY A 1 21.05 16.02 7.28
N TYR A 2 21.78 15.99 6.16
CA TYR A 2 21.76 14.80 5.28
C TYR A 2 22.27 13.53 5.97
N GLY A 3 23.36 13.59 6.72
CA GLY A 3 23.87 12.43 7.46
C GLY A 3 22.86 11.90 8.49
N ASP A 4 22.17 12.76 9.22
CA ASP A 4 21.16 12.36 10.20
C ASP A 4 19.92 11.76 9.52
N PHE A 5 19.53 12.32 8.37
CA PHE A 5 18.47 11.77 7.52
C PHE A 5 18.77 10.34 7.06
N CYS A 6 19.95 10.12 6.46
CA CYS A 6 20.38 8.79 6.01
C CYS A 6 20.54 7.82 7.17
N HIS A 7 21.10 8.27 8.29
CA HIS A 7 21.24 7.43 9.48
C HIS A 7 19.89 6.94 9.99
N GLN A 8 18.88 7.83 10.06
CA GLN A 8 17.53 7.47 10.49
C GLN A 8 16.88 6.47 9.53
N LEU A 9 17.03 6.66 8.22
CA LEU A 9 16.50 5.73 7.21
C LEU A 9 17.16 4.35 7.30
N GLN A 10 18.48 4.28 7.57
CA GLN A 10 19.21 3.01 7.67
C GLN A 10 18.90 2.23 8.95
N HIS A 11 18.55 2.92 10.04
CA HIS A 11 18.26 2.32 11.34
C HIS A 11 16.76 2.23 11.65
N ASN A 12 15.94 2.00 10.61
CA ASN A 12 14.50 1.83 10.81
C ASN A 12 14.16 0.47 11.40
N SER A 13 13.15 0.42 12.26
CA SER A 13 12.69 -0.79 12.93
C SER A 13 11.98 -1.79 12.01
N GLY A 14 11.51 -1.34 10.85
CA GLY A 14 10.79 -2.17 9.87
C GLY A 14 11.69 -2.96 8.95
N GLY A 15 13.02 -2.75 8.99
CA GLY A 15 13.98 -3.41 8.10
C GLY A 15 13.85 -2.99 6.62
N PHE A 16 13.24 -1.85 6.36
CA PHE A 16 13.08 -1.33 4.99
C PHE A 16 14.39 -0.76 4.46
N PHE A 17 14.63 -0.95 3.17
CA PHE A 17 15.79 -0.39 2.49
C PHE A 17 15.38 0.84 1.68
N PHE A 18 16.09 1.95 1.92
CA PHE A 18 15.92 3.21 1.19
C PHE A 18 17.16 3.49 0.35
N TYR A 19 16.97 3.71 -0.93
CA TYR A 19 18.03 4.14 -1.83
C TYR A 19 17.99 5.65 -1.93
N THR A 20 19.04 6.31 -1.43
CA THR A 20 19.11 7.77 -1.42
C THR A 20 20.20 8.26 -2.36
N GLU A 21 19.87 9.27 -3.18
CA GLU A 21 20.82 9.99 -4.00
C GLU A 21 20.84 11.47 -3.58
N LEU A 22 22.03 12.03 -3.41
CA LEU A 22 22.19 13.42 -3.00
C LEU A 22 22.38 14.32 -4.23
N PHE A 23 21.49 15.29 -4.39
CA PHE A 23 21.61 16.40 -5.32
C PHE A 23 22.02 17.64 -4.53
N PRO A 24 23.31 17.99 -4.48
CA PRO A 24 23.76 19.13 -3.68
C PRO A 24 23.24 20.44 -4.26
N ALA A 25 22.68 21.28 -3.39
CA ALA A 25 22.22 22.62 -3.69
C ALA A 25 22.65 23.60 -2.59
N LEU A 26 22.79 24.87 -2.96
CA LEU A 26 23.04 25.93 -1.99
C LEU A 26 21.75 26.18 -1.20
N MET A 27 21.87 26.13 0.13
CA MET A 27 20.72 26.28 1.04
C MET A 27 20.74 27.62 1.80
N GLN A 28 21.61 28.58 1.37
CA GLN A 28 21.75 29.91 1.98
C GLN A 28 22.18 30.93 0.94
N GLY A 29 21.75 32.18 1.11
CA GLY A 29 22.13 33.30 0.24
C GLY A 29 21.25 33.42 -1.00
N ASN A 30 21.58 34.37 -1.86
CA ASN A 30 20.76 34.77 -3.02
C ASN A 30 20.71 33.75 -4.16
N GLN A 31 21.53 32.70 -4.11
CA GLN A 31 21.59 31.67 -5.17
C GLN A 31 20.81 30.38 -4.81
N VAL A 32 20.05 30.40 -3.72
CA VAL A 32 19.23 29.24 -3.29
C VAL A 32 18.25 28.83 -4.37
N GLU A 33 17.46 29.76 -4.90
CA GLU A 33 16.47 29.51 -5.93
C GLU A 33 17.10 28.82 -7.16
N GLU A 34 18.11 29.44 -7.75
CA GLU A 34 18.76 28.90 -8.96
C GLU A 34 19.37 27.53 -8.72
N SER A 35 20.02 27.35 -7.55
CA SER A 35 20.69 26.11 -7.19
C SER A 35 19.71 24.96 -6.95
N VAL A 36 18.57 25.21 -6.29
CA VAL A 36 17.55 24.21 -6.03
C VAL A 36 16.78 23.88 -7.31
N LEU A 37 16.47 24.88 -8.15
CA LEU A 37 15.87 24.65 -9.47
C LEU A 37 16.75 23.77 -10.34
N ALA A 38 18.06 24.05 -10.43
CA ALA A 38 19.00 23.23 -11.18
C ALA A 38 19.12 21.79 -10.61
N ALA A 39 18.92 21.60 -9.32
CA ALA A 39 18.86 20.26 -8.74
C ALA A 39 17.54 19.55 -9.10
N LEU A 40 16.40 20.23 -9.06
CA LEU A 40 15.11 19.70 -9.49
C LEU A 40 15.11 19.32 -10.97
N ASP A 41 15.71 20.13 -11.84
CA ASP A 41 15.83 19.81 -13.27
C ASP A 41 16.61 18.51 -13.50
N ARG A 42 17.74 18.31 -12.80
CA ARG A 42 18.51 17.05 -12.86
C ARG A 42 17.73 15.84 -12.36
N ILE A 43 16.86 16.01 -11.35
CA ILE A 43 15.99 14.95 -10.86
C ILE A 43 14.89 14.68 -11.91
N ASN A 44 14.34 15.73 -12.51
CA ASN A 44 13.28 15.60 -13.52
C ASN A 44 13.76 14.85 -14.77
N ASP A 45 15.02 15.04 -15.19
CA ASP A 45 15.63 14.29 -16.30
C ASP A 45 15.66 12.76 -16.04
N ARG A 46 15.62 12.37 -14.77
CA ARG A 46 15.66 10.99 -14.29
C ARG A 46 14.46 10.63 -13.42
N VAL A 47 13.32 11.26 -13.65
CA VAL A 47 12.13 11.16 -12.79
C VAL A 47 11.65 9.74 -12.51
N ASN A 48 11.84 8.83 -13.46
CA ASN A 48 11.44 7.42 -13.34
C ASN A 48 12.32 6.58 -12.38
N GLU A 49 13.43 7.15 -11.90
CA GLU A 49 14.35 6.47 -10.99
C GLU A 49 14.06 6.79 -9.51
N PHE A 50 13.15 7.74 -9.26
CA PHE A 50 12.86 8.25 -7.92
C PHE A 50 11.36 8.16 -7.60
N ASP A 51 11.03 7.95 -6.32
CA ASP A 51 9.66 7.91 -5.81
C ASP A 51 9.27 9.21 -5.09
N VAL A 52 10.24 9.93 -4.56
CA VAL A 52 10.03 11.14 -3.75
C VAL A 52 11.24 12.05 -3.78
N VAL A 53 11.01 13.35 -3.73
CA VAL A 53 12.05 14.37 -3.55
C VAL A 53 11.98 14.91 -2.13
N VAL A 54 13.14 14.99 -1.46
CA VAL A 54 13.22 15.53 -0.10
C VAL A 54 14.17 16.71 -0.10
N ILE A 55 13.65 17.91 0.16
CA ILE A 55 14.42 19.13 0.28
C ILE A 55 14.68 19.37 1.76
N ILE A 56 15.90 19.10 2.20
CA ILE A 56 16.32 19.21 3.58
C ILE A 56 17.48 20.18 3.74
N ARG A 57 17.50 20.82 4.89
CA ARG A 57 18.60 21.71 5.27
C ARG A 57 19.22 21.26 6.60
N GLY A 58 20.53 21.38 6.71
CA GLY A 58 21.24 21.16 7.97
C GLY A 58 20.98 22.31 8.94
N GLY A 59 21.03 22.02 10.25
CA GLY A 59 20.97 23.04 11.29
C GLY A 59 22.15 24.02 11.17
N GLY A 60 21.83 25.29 11.09
CA GLY A 60 22.75 26.44 11.16
C GLY A 60 22.08 27.57 11.88
N ALA A 61 22.85 28.56 12.41
CA ALA A 61 22.29 29.74 13.06
C ALA A 61 21.22 30.40 12.18
N THR A 62 20.28 31.13 12.81
CA THR A 62 19.16 31.87 12.20
C THR A 62 19.52 32.40 10.82
N SER A 63 19.25 31.63 9.80
CA SER A 63 19.65 31.97 8.44
C SER A 63 18.43 32.43 7.70
N ASP A 64 18.65 33.39 6.87
CA ASP A 64 17.71 33.93 5.92
C ASP A 64 17.10 32.77 5.09
N LEU A 65 15.80 32.57 5.21
CA LEU A 65 15.01 31.60 4.44
C LEU A 65 14.38 32.24 3.21
N SER A 66 14.62 33.53 2.95
CA SER A 66 14.04 34.29 1.84
C SER A 66 14.28 33.64 0.47
N GLY A 67 15.38 32.91 0.32
CA GLY A 67 15.65 32.15 -0.91
C GLY A 67 14.66 31.02 -1.20
N PHE A 68 13.86 30.59 -0.21
CA PHE A 68 12.77 29.61 -0.39
C PHE A 68 11.39 30.25 -0.55
N ASP A 69 11.30 31.59 -0.47
CA ASP A 69 10.07 32.36 -0.60
C ASP A 69 9.85 32.90 -2.00
N THR A 70 10.42 32.28 -2.99
CA THR A 70 10.35 32.75 -4.37
C THR A 70 9.24 32.04 -5.16
N TYR A 71 8.62 32.80 -6.08
CA TYR A 71 7.54 32.25 -6.92
C TYR A 71 8.02 31.13 -7.82
N LEU A 72 9.22 31.25 -8.43
CA LEU A 72 9.73 30.26 -9.39
C LEU A 72 9.97 28.90 -8.72
N LEU A 73 10.60 28.93 -7.54
CA LEU A 73 10.85 27.69 -6.78
C LEU A 73 9.54 27.06 -6.29
N ALA A 74 8.61 27.86 -5.79
CA ALA A 74 7.28 27.38 -5.37
C ALA A 74 6.50 26.77 -6.55
N ALA A 75 6.50 27.43 -7.70
CA ALA A 75 5.84 26.94 -8.91
C ALA A 75 6.46 25.63 -9.42
N ALA A 76 7.79 25.53 -9.42
CA ALA A 76 8.50 24.31 -9.80
C ALA A 76 8.17 23.14 -8.89
N CYS A 77 8.16 23.35 -7.57
CA CYS A 77 7.81 22.31 -6.62
C CYS A 77 6.32 21.89 -6.67
N ALA A 78 5.41 22.85 -6.86
CA ALA A 78 3.99 22.56 -6.98
C ALA A 78 3.62 21.77 -8.24
N GLN A 79 4.40 21.92 -9.30
CA GLN A 79 4.20 21.21 -10.59
C GLN A 79 5.11 20.00 -10.75
N PHE A 80 5.95 19.71 -9.75
CA PHE A 80 6.90 18.61 -9.84
C PHE A 80 6.16 17.26 -9.91
N PRO A 81 6.55 16.34 -10.82
CA PRO A 81 5.83 15.08 -11.03
C PRO A 81 5.91 14.10 -9.85
N LEU A 82 6.92 14.26 -8.98
CA LEU A 82 7.07 13.47 -7.75
C LEU A 82 6.62 14.28 -6.53
N PRO A 83 6.15 13.62 -5.47
CA PRO A 83 5.86 14.30 -4.22
C PRO A 83 7.13 14.95 -3.65
N VAL A 84 7.04 16.23 -3.32
CA VAL A 84 8.14 16.99 -2.69
C VAL A 84 7.87 17.11 -1.20
N ILE A 85 8.83 16.66 -0.40
CA ILE A 85 8.82 16.81 1.06
C ILE A 85 9.84 17.88 1.43
N THR A 86 9.45 18.84 2.26
CA THR A 86 10.37 19.87 2.78
C THR A 86 10.66 19.63 4.25
N GLY A 87 11.94 19.78 4.62
CA GLY A 87 12.44 19.74 5.98
C GLY A 87 13.47 20.86 6.22
N ILE A 88 13.07 22.10 5.90
CA ILE A 88 13.96 23.27 5.81
C ILE A 88 13.89 24.13 7.06
N GLY A 89 12.72 24.29 7.68
CA GLY A 89 12.40 25.32 8.61
C GLY A 89 12.26 24.89 10.07
N HIS A 90 12.30 25.89 10.96
CA HIS A 90 11.92 25.80 12.36
C HIS A 90 10.46 26.25 12.55
N GLU A 91 9.89 26.01 13.75
CA GLU A 91 8.47 26.23 14.09
C GLU A 91 7.90 27.63 13.81
N ARG A 92 8.77 28.64 13.60
CA ARG A 92 8.36 30.05 13.52
C ARG A 92 8.45 30.67 12.13
N ASP A 93 9.10 30.00 11.17
CA ASP A 93 9.40 30.60 9.87
C ASP A 93 8.93 29.64 8.76
N ASP A 94 7.66 29.76 8.39
CA ASP A 94 7.07 29.03 7.27
C ASP A 94 7.48 29.70 5.97
N THR A 95 8.06 28.93 5.05
CA THR A 95 8.38 29.42 3.72
C THR A 95 7.23 29.18 2.73
N VAL A 96 7.22 29.95 1.64
CA VAL A 96 6.26 29.73 0.53
C VAL A 96 6.45 28.32 -0.03
N LEU A 97 7.70 27.84 -0.11
CA LEU A 97 8.02 26.49 -0.53
C LEU A 97 7.36 25.42 0.37
N ASP A 98 7.40 25.60 1.69
CA ASP A 98 6.74 24.71 2.65
C ASP A 98 5.22 24.65 2.45
N SER A 99 4.62 25.76 2.03
CA SER A 99 3.17 25.88 1.80
C SER A 99 2.70 25.15 0.54
N VAL A 100 3.56 25.01 -0.46
CA VAL A 100 3.25 24.34 -1.74
C VAL A 100 3.77 22.91 -1.82
N ALA A 101 4.66 22.52 -0.92
CA ALA A 101 5.19 21.18 -0.85
C ALA A 101 4.07 20.15 -0.57
N HIS A 102 4.23 18.93 -1.10
CA HIS A 102 3.29 17.84 -0.82
C HIS A 102 3.18 17.55 0.68
N THR A 103 4.29 17.57 1.38
CA THR A 103 4.32 17.42 2.84
C THR A 103 5.47 18.24 3.42
N ARG A 104 5.15 18.97 4.47
CA ARG A 104 6.12 19.73 5.23
C ARG A 104 6.47 19.02 6.54
N VAL A 105 7.73 18.99 6.90
CA VAL A 105 8.22 18.53 8.21
C VAL A 105 9.23 19.53 8.77
N LYS A 106 9.50 19.46 10.06
CA LYS A 106 10.34 20.44 10.76
C LYS A 106 11.84 20.21 10.59
N THR A 107 12.25 18.95 10.42
CA THR A 107 13.67 18.58 10.45
C THR A 107 13.95 17.46 9.44
N PRO A 108 15.21 17.29 9.04
CA PRO A 108 15.63 16.16 8.21
C PRO A 108 15.27 14.79 8.82
N THR A 109 15.42 14.65 10.15
CA THR A 109 15.05 13.41 10.85
C THR A 109 13.55 13.16 10.81
N ALA A 110 12.73 14.19 10.95
CA ALA A 110 11.27 14.07 10.80
C ALA A 110 10.87 13.69 9.36
N ALA A 111 11.64 14.11 8.34
CA ALA A 111 11.42 13.67 6.96
C ALA A 111 11.70 12.16 6.80
N ALA A 112 12.76 11.66 7.42
CA ALA A 112 13.05 10.23 7.43
C ALA A 112 11.97 9.42 8.16
N GLU A 113 11.53 9.89 9.33
CA GLU A 113 10.44 9.26 10.09
C GLU A 113 9.14 9.21 9.31
N LEU A 114 8.79 10.29 8.59
CA LEU A 114 7.61 10.32 7.73
C LEU A 114 7.68 9.23 6.64
N LEU A 115 8.83 9.09 5.98
CA LEU A 115 9.02 8.07 4.93
C LEU A 115 8.94 6.66 5.51
N ILE A 116 9.58 6.40 6.65
CA ILE A 116 9.51 5.12 7.34
C ILE A 116 8.05 4.79 7.72
N HIS A 117 7.34 5.76 8.28
CA HIS A 117 5.94 5.60 8.67
C HIS A 117 5.03 5.26 7.48
N ARG A 118 5.18 5.96 6.35
CA ARG A 118 4.40 5.71 5.13
C ARG A 118 4.61 4.32 4.55
N ILE A 119 5.86 3.83 4.56
CA ILE A 119 6.14 2.47 4.09
C ILE A 119 5.59 1.45 5.07
N THR A 120 5.71 1.69 6.38
CA THR A 120 5.14 0.81 7.40
C THR A 120 3.62 0.69 7.25
N GLU A 121 2.90 1.81 7.14
CA GLU A 121 1.44 1.81 6.90
C GLU A 121 1.07 1.00 5.64
N SER A 122 1.85 1.15 4.56
CA SER A 122 1.61 0.41 3.32
C SER A 122 1.86 -1.08 3.47
N ALA A 123 2.91 -1.47 4.20
CA ALA A 123 3.24 -2.86 4.48
C ALA A 123 2.16 -3.54 5.36
N ASP A 124 1.74 -2.86 6.43
CA ASP A 124 0.67 -3.33 7.32
C ASP A 124 -0.64 -3.52 6.56
N HIS A 125 -0.97 -2.58 5.65
CA HIS A 125 -2.17 -2.69 4.83
C HIS A 125 -2.11 -3.88 3.85
N LEU A 126 -0.96 -4.14 3.24
CA LEU A 126 -0.75 -5.32 2.38
C LEU A 126 -0.88 -6.62 3.17
N GLU A 127 -0.35 -6.67 4.40
CA GLU A 127 -0.47 -7.84 5.27
C GLU A 127 -1.94 -8.09 5.65
N GLU A 128 -2.68 -7.04 6.02
CA GLU A 128 -4.12 -7.14 6.28
C GLU A 128 -4.90 -7.67 5.08
N LEU A 129 -4.64 -7.12 3.87
CA LEU A 129 -5.30 -7.57 2.64
C LEU A 129 -4.98 -9.04 2.34
N SER A 130 -3.73 -9.45 2.52
CA SER A 130 -3.29 -10.83 2.35
C SER A 130 -4.02 -11.79 3.30
N ALA A 131 -4.10 -11.41 4.60
CA ALA A 131 -4.84 -12.18 5.60
C ALA A 131 -6.34 -12.31 5.26
N ARG A 132 -6.98 -11.23 4.85
CA ARG A 132 -8.39 -11.22 4.43
C ARG A 132 -8.63 -12.10 3.21
N LEU A 133 -7.72 -12.07 2.22
CA LEU A 133 -7.80 -12.92 1.04
C LEU A 133 -7.71 -14.40 1.40
N GLN A 134 -6.74 -14.77 2.25
CA GLN A 134 -6.59 -16.14 2.73
C GLN A 134 -7.83 -16.61 3.49
N GLN A 135 -8.34 -15.80 4.40
CA GLN A 135 -9.55 -16.14 5.16
C GLN A 135 -10.76 -16.35 4.25
N GLY A 136 -10.95 -15.48 3.25
CA GLY A 136 -12.02 -15.61 2.26
C GLY A 136 -11.89 -16.89 1.44
N ALA A 137 -10.69 -17.24 0.99
CA ALA A 137 -10.43 -18.47 0.25
C ALA A 137 -10.72 -19.72 1.09
N TYR A 138 -10.26 -19.75 2.34
CA TYR A 138 -10.55 -20.88 3.25
C TYR A 138 -12.06 -21.02 3.52
N ALA A 139 -12.76 -19.91 3.75
CA ALA A 139 -14.21 -19.96 3.97
C ALA A 139 -14.97 -20.52 2.76
N LEU A 140 -14.58 -20.14 1.53
CA LEU A 140 -15.16 -20.69 0.31
C LEU A 140 -14.88 -22.18 0.16
N LEU A 141 -13.65 -22.62 0.39
CA LEU A 141 -13.27 -24.05 0.31
C LEU A 141 -14.05 -24.88 1.35
N GLU A 142 -14.20 -24.37 2.55
CA GLU A 142 -14.98 -25.03 3.59
C GLU A 142 -16.47 -25.11 3.24
N GLN A 143 -17.03 -24.04 2.66
CA GLN A 143 -18.42 -24.02 2.21
C GLN A 143 -18.66 -25.05 1.11
N GLU A 144 -17.80 -25.11 0.09
CA GLU A 144 -17.93 -26.08 -1.00
C GLU A 144 -17.65 -27.52 -0.51
N GLY A 145 -16.71 -27.70 0.41
CA GLY A 145 -16.49 -28.99 1.07
C GLY A 145 -17.72 -29.50 1.81
N ARG A 146 -18.39 -28.64 2.59
CA ARG A 146 -19.68 -28.97 3.26
C ARG A 146 -20.76 -29.32 2.23
N ARG A 147 -20.85 -28.57 1.13
CA ARG A 147 -21.82 -28.82 0.06
C ARG A 147 -21.60 -30.18 -0.61
N LEU A 148 -20.34 -30.51 -0.92
CA LEU A 148 -19.97 -31.83 -1.46
C LEU A 148 -20.30 -32.95 -0.48
N GLY A 149 -20.01 -32.78 0.82
CA GLY A 149 -20.35 -33.75 1.85
C GLY A 149 -21.87 -34.01 1.95
N MET A 150 -22.71 -32.98 1.86
CA MET A 150 -24.16 -33.12 1.80
C MET A 150 -24.60 -33.92 0.55
N ILE A 151 -24.04 -33.61 -0.63
CA ILE A 151 -24.36 -34.32 -1.85
C ILE A 151 -23.95 -35.80 -1.75
N GLN A 152 -22.77 -36.10 -1.22
CA GLN A 152 -22.29 -37.47 -1.03
C GLN A 152 -23.20 -38.32 -0.12
N THR A 153 -23.82 -37.69 0.88
CA THR A 153 -24.78 -38.40 1.77
C THR A 153 -26.19 -38.45 1.22
N CYS A 154 -26.67 -37.39 0.55
CA CYS A 154 -28.03 -37.32 0.04
C CYS A 154 -28.27 -38.22 -1.18
N ILE A 155 -27.32 -38.29 -2.13
CA ILE A 155 -27.50 -39.08 -3.35
C ILE A 155 -27.67 -40.56 -3.07
N PRO A 156 -26.82 -41.26 -2.29
CA PRO A 156 -27.01 -42.66 -1.97
C PRO A 156 -28.34 -42.94 -1.26
N ASN A 157 -28.76 -42.08 -0.34
CA ASN A 157 -30.02 -42.23 0.39
C ASN A 157 -31.23 -42.10 -0.56
N LEU A 158 -31.21 -41.13 -1.47
CA LEU A 158 -32.27 -40.96 -2.48
C LEU A 158 -32.34 -42.14 -3.42
N VAL A 159 -31.19 -42.63 -3.91
CA VAL A 159 -31.13 -43.81 -4.79
C VAL A 159 -31.66 -45.04 -4.08
N HIS A 160 -31.21 -45.29 -2.84
CA HIS A 160 -31.69 -46.44 -2.04
C HIS A 160 -33.20 -46.39 -1.83
N ARG A 161 -33.76 -45.24 -1.47
CA ARG A 161 -35.20 -45.06 -1.32
C ARG A 161 -35.94 -45.33 -2.61
N LYS A 162 -35.52 -44.79 -3.76
CA LYS A 162 -36.11 -45.00 -5.09
C LYS A 162 -36.08 -46.47 -5.50
N LEU A 163 -34.94 -47.15 -5.27
CA LEU A 163 -34.84 -48.60 -5.54
C LEU A 163 -35.76 -49.43 -4.66
N THR A 164 -35.88 -49.09 -3.39
CA THR A 164 -36.77 -49.76 -2.44
C THR A 164 -38.22 -49.56 -2.83
N ASP A 165 -38.64 -48.33 -3.16
CA ASP A 165 -40.02 -48.05 -3.63
C ASP A 165 -40.36 -48.80 -4.89
N ALA A 166 -39.44 -48.81 -5.89
CA ALA A 166 -39.62 -49.57 -7.13
C ALA A 166 -39.73 -51.09 -6.89
N ARG A 167 -38.93 -51.62 -5.96
CA ARG A 167 -39.00 -53.04 -5.56
C ARG A 167 -40.33 -53.40 -4.92
N PHE A 168 -40.86 -52.57 -4.05
CA PHE A 168 -42.16 -52.76 -3.48
C PHE A 168 -43.29 -52.72 -4.52
N ALA A 169 -43.25 -51.78 -5.45
CA ALA A 169 -44.21 -51.69 -6.53
C ALA A 169 -44.19 -52.92 -7.43
N LEU A 170 -43.02 -53.43 -7.76
CA LEU A 170 -42.85 -54.67 -8.55
C LEU A 170 -43.40 -55.89 -7.80
N LEU A 171 -43.16 -56.01 -6.50
CA LEU A 171 -43.66 -57.08 -5.67
C LEU A 171 -45.21 -57.04 -5.56
N ALA A 172 -45.78 -55.86 -5.45
CA ALA A 172 -47.25 -55.68 -5.41
C ALA A 172 -47.89 -56.11 -6.75
N ALA A 173 -47.35 -55.61 -7.87
CA ALA A 173 -47.83 -55.97 -9.20
C ALA A 173 -47.70 -57.49 -9.48
N GLY A 174 -46.60 -58.11 -9.00
CA GLY A 174 -46.41 -59.54 -9.12
C GLY A 174 -47.47 -60.38 -8.35
N LYS A 175 -47.88 -59.92 -7.14
CA LYS A 175 -48.95 -60.53 -6.38
C LYS A 175 -50.32 -60.42 -7.07
N ASP A 176 -50.59 -59.21 -7.60
CA ASP A 176 -51.87 -58.99 -8.33
C ASP A 176 -51.95 -59.86 -9.56
N LEU A 177 -50.87 -60.02 -10.31
CA LEU A 177 -50.80 -60.97 -11.46
C LEU A 177 -50.99 -62.43 -11.02
N ALA A 178 -50.33 -62.84 -9.95
CA ALA A 178 -50.49 -64.20 -9.42
C ALA A 178 -51.93 -64.53 -8.98
N GLN A 179 -52.61 -63.54 -8.39
CA GLN A 179 -54.04 -63.70 -8.04
C GLN A 179 -54.96 -63.75 -9.27
N ALA A 180 -54.67 -62.94 -10.26
CA ALA A 180 -55.45 -62.91 -11.53
C ALA A 180 -55.33 -64.20 -12.39
N THR A 181 -54.28 -65.01 -12.22
CA THR A 181 -54.05 -66.28 -12.94
C THR A 181 -54.64 -67.49 -12.18
N GLN A 182 -55.14 -67.34 -11.00
CA GLN A 182 -55.79 -68.41 -10.23
C GLN A 182 -57.33 -68.41 -10.32
N THR A 183 -57.85 -67.42 -11.00
CA THR A 183 -59.27 -67.31 -11.34
C THR A 183 -59.49 -67.77 -12.79
#